data_f899b4877acc697fc33fab8a1ba0348a
#
_entry.id   f899b4877acc697fc33fab8a1ba0348a
#
_cell.length_a   1.000
_cell.length_b   1.000
_cell.length_c   1.000
_cell.angle_alpha   90.00
_cell.angle_beta   90.00
_cell.angle_gamma   90.00
#
_symmetry.space_group_name_H-M   'P 1'
#
loop_
_entity.id
_entity.type
_entity.pdbx_description
1 polymer ?
#
loop_
_entity_poly.entity_id
_entity_poly.type
_entity_poly.pdbx_seq_one_letter_code
_entity_poly.pdbx_strand_id
1 'polypeptide(L)'
;MERVDVVYALILDETEEKILMVQNIKHDNWSMPGGAVEAGETLTEAVIREAREETGLTIEAGDILAVNEAFMERFNHHTIFFTFMARVVGGEILIQDTETIADTAWMSIDEADKWMPYHKTGIRSLLEKAVPYTFQGVEKY
;
A
#
# COMPACT_ATOMS: atom_id res chain seq x y z
N MET A 1 -15.39 17.04 -6.05
CA MET A 1 -14.71 15.92 -5.39
C MET A 1 -13.41 16.39 -4.76
N GLU A 2 -13.18 15.97 -3.53
CA GLU A 2 -11.92 16.21 -2.85
C GLU A 2 -10.85 15.29 -3.41
N ARG A 3 -9.66 15.83 -3.66
CA ARG A 3 -8.51 15.04 -4.07
C ARG A 3 -7.90 14.32 -2.87
N VAL A 4 -7.75 13.02 -2.97
CA VAL A 4 -7.13 12.21 -1.92
C VAL A 4 -6.01 11.38 -2.53
N ASP A 5 -4.84 11.41 -1.92
CA ASP A 5 -3.74 10.53 -2.28
C ASP A 5 -3.71 9.35 -1.31
N VAL A 6 -3.62 8.14 -1.87
CA VAL A 6 -3.57 6.89 -1.09
C VAL A 6 -2.29 6.15 -1.45
N VAL A 7 -1.66 5.57 -0.46
CA VAL A 7 -0.44 4.77 -0.64
C VAL A 7 -0.69 3.33 -0.22
N TYR A 8 -0.07 2.41 -0.95
CA TYR A 8 -0.06 0.97 -0.63
C TYR A 8 1.36 0.46 -0.60
N ALA A 9 1.63 -0.50 0.28
CA ALA A 9 2.91 -1.19 0.37
C ALA A 9 2.77 -2.59 -0.22
N LEU A 10 3.52 -2.88 -1.27
CA LEU A 10 3.69 -4.24 -1.76
C LEU A 10 4.87 -4.85 -1.02
N ILE A 11 4.59 -5.64 0.00
CA ILE A 11 5.59 -6.23 0.88
C ILE A 11 5.78 -7.69 0.46
N LEU A 12 6.95 -7.98 -0.11
CA LEU A 12 7.32 -9.35 -0.47
C LEU A 12 7.92 -10.07 0.74
N ASP A 13 7.69 -11.38 0.83
CA ASP A 13 8.39 -12.21 1.79
C ASP A 13 9.83 -12.48 1.31
N GLU A 14 10.62 -13.19 2.11
CA GLU A 14 12.01 -13.47 1.79
C GLU A 14 12.19 -14.31 0.51
N THR A 15 11.19 -15.12 0.17
CA THR A 15 11.23 -15.94 -1.05
C THR A 15 10.81 -15.18 -2.29
N GLU A 16 10.26 -13.96 -2.12
CA GLU A 16 9.68 -13.14 -3.18
C GLU A 16 8.49 -13.80 -3.90
N GLU A 17 7.85 -14.78 -3.26
CA GLU A 17 6.71 -15.51 -3.82
C GLU A 17 5.38 -15.11 -3.19
N LYS A 18 5.41 -14.49 -2.01
CA LYS A 18 4.21 -14.10 -1.28
C LYS A 18 4.23 -12.63 -0.95
N ILE A 19 3.05 -12.05 -0.91
CA ILE A 19 2.87 -10.67 -0.47
C ILE A 19 1.99 -10.63 0.77
N LEU A 20 2.23 -9.62 1.61
CA LEU A 20 1.44 -9.43 2.83
C LEU A 20 0.17 -8.68 2.49
N MET A 21 -0.96 -9.29 2.83
CA MET A 21 -2.28 -8.68 2.63
C MET A 21 -2.95 -8.48 3.98
N VAL A 22 -3.82 -7.49 4.05
CA VAL A 22 -4.62 -7.20 5.24
C VAL A 22 -6.10 -7.35 4.93
N GLN A 23 -6.87 -7.84 5.91
CA GLN A 23 -8.31 -7.97 5.80
C GLN A 23 -8.96 -6.71 6.36
N ASN A 24 -9.70 -6.02 5.51
CA ASN A 24 -10.41 -4.80 5.88
C ASN A 24 -11.78 -5.15 6.45
N ILE A 25 -12.08 -4.69 7.66
CA ILE A 25 -13.33 -5.01 8.36
C ILE A 25 -14.53 -4.44 7.61
N LYS A 26 -14.46 -3.18 7.22
CA LYS A 26 -15.61 -2.46 6.66
C LYS A 26 -16.14 -3.06 5.36
N HIS A 27 -15.26 -3.54 4.49
CA HIS A 27 -15.64 -4.04 3.18
C HIS A 27 -15.49 -5.55 3.04
N ASP A 28 -15.03 -6.21 4.10
CA ASP A 28 -14.76 -7.66 4.14
C ASP A 28 -13.97 -8.12 2.91
N ASN A 29 -12.91 -7.38 2.61
CA ASN A 29 -12.01 -7.69 1.50
C ASN A 29 -10.56 -7.66 1.96
N TRP A 30 -9.69 -8.20 1.13
CA TRP A 30 -8.26 -8.17 1.37
C TRP A 30 -7.59 -7.17 0.42
N SER A 31 -6.62 -6.45 0.92
CA SER A 31 -5.82 -5.51 0.15
C SER A 31 -4.38 -5.48 0.65
N MET A 32 -3.51 -4.82 -0.09
CA MET A 32 -2.21 -4.46 0.44
C MET A 32 -2.39 -3.48 1.61
N PRO A 33 -1.45 -3.46 2.58
CA PRO A 33 -1.49 -2.43 3.63
C PRO A 33 -1.36 -1.04 3.02
N GLY A 34 -2.16 -0.11 3.50
CA GLY A 34 -2.10 1.26 3.03
C GLY A 34 -3.26 2.11 3.48
N GLY A 35 -3.30 3.34 3.03
CA GLY A 35 -4.35 4.29 3.36
C GLY A 35 -4.02 5.70 2.90
N ALA A 36 -4.83 6.65 3.35
CA ALA A 36 -4.72 8.03 2.94
C ALA A 36 -3.46 8.69 3.50
N VAL A 37 -2.83 9.51 2.65
CA VAL A 37 -1.71 10.36 3.06
C VAL A 37 -2.28 11.51 3.89
N GLU A 38 -1.69 11.74 5.04
CA GLU A 38 -2.11 12.83 5.93
C GLU A 38 -1.39 14.14 5.55
N ALA A 39 -2.00 15.26 5.91
CA ALA A 39 -1.42 16.58 5.65
C ALA A 39 0.00 16.65 6.25
N GLY A 40 0.94 17.13 5.44
CA GLY A 40 2.32 17.29 5.87
C GLY A 40 3.20 16.03 5.75
N GLU A 41 2.61 14.88 5.44
CA GLU A 41 3.39 13.66 5.20
C GLU A 41 3.89 13.60 3.76
N THR A 42 5.09 13.07 3.57
CA THR A 42 5.52 12.60 2.25
C THR A 42 4.81 11.26 1.95
N LEU A 43 4.82 10.85 0.69
CA LEU A 43 4.24 9.54 0.33
C LEU A 43 4.96 8.41 1.06
N THR A 44 6.28 8.49 1.18
CA THR A 44 7.09 7.47 1.86
C THR A 44 6.75 7.40 3.35
N GLU A 45 6.63 8.55 4.02
CA GLU A 45 6.23 8.58 5.43
C GLU A 45 4.86 7.95 5.64
N ALA A 46 3.91 8.24 4.75
CA ALA A 46 2.56 7.70 4.84
C ALA A 46 2.54 6.18 4.70
N VAL A 47 3.25 5.63 3.71
CA VAL A 47 3.24 4.18 3.47
C VAL A 47 3.91 3.42 4.61
N ILE A 48 4.97 3.99 5.18
CA ILE A 48 5.64 3.39 6.35
C ILE A 48 4.72 3.39 7.56
N ARG A 49 4.04 4.51 7.82
CA ARG A 49 3.08 4.64 8.92
C ARG A 49 1.92 3.66 8.77
N GLU A 50 1.31 3.62 7.59
CA GLU A 50 0.16 2.74 7.34
C GLU A 50 0.53 1.26 7.51
N ALA A 51 1.69 0.85 6.97
CA ALA A 51 2.14 -0.53 7.12
C ALA A 51 2.33 -0.89 8.60
N ARG A 52 2.87 0.01 9.39
CA ARG A 52 3.08 -0.23 10.82
C ARG A 52 1.76 -0.32 11.57
N GLU A 53 0.82 0.58 11.30
CA GLU A 53 -0.50 0.56 11.96
C GLU A 53 -1.28 -0.70 11.63
N GLU A 54 -1.19 -1.16 10.40
CA GLU A 54 -2.00 -2.28 9.91
C GLU A 54 -1.35 -3.65 10.10
N THR A 55 -0.03 -3.72 10.16
CA THR A 55 0.68 -5.00 10.25
C THR A 55 1.63 -5.13 11.44
N GLY A 56 2.06 -4.03 12.03
CA GLY A 56 3.09 -4.02 13.06
C GLY A 56 4.52 -4.02 12.51
N LEU A 57 4.67 -4.18 11.21
CA LEU A 57 6.00 -4.24 10.60
C LEU A 57 6.56 -2.86 10.30
N THR A 58 7.87 -2.74 10.46
CA THR A 58 8.63 -1.59 9.97
C THR A 58 9.16 -1.94 8.59
N ILE A 59 8.81 -1.11 7.61
CA ILE A 59 9.21 -1.33 6.23
C ILE A 59 10.14 -0.22 5.74
N GLU A 60 10.90 -0.54 4.71
CA GLU A 60 11.60 0.42 3.88
C GLU A 60 10.88 0.46 2.55
N ALA A 61 10.52 1.66 2.10
CA ALA A 61 9.83 1.86 0.83
C ALA A 61 10.86 2.11 -0.28
N GLY A 62 10.66 1.44 -1.40
CA GLY A 62 11.50 1.57 -2.59
C GLY A 62 10.78 2.31 -3.71
N ASP A 63 10.90 1.78 -4.91
CA ASP A 63 10.32 2.37 -6.11
C ASP A 63 8.79 2.24 -6.16
N ILE A 64 8.16 3.06 -6.99
CA ILE A 64 6.73 2.96 -7.28
C ILE A 64 6.53 1.87 -8.33
N LEU A 65 5.60 0.96 -8.08
CA LEU A 65 5.24 -0.13 -8.97
C LEU A 65 3.99 0.16 -9.78
N ALA A 66 3.11 0.99 -9.27
CA ALA A 66 1.86 1.32 -9.96
C ALA A 66 1.30 2.65 -9.48
N VAL A 67 0.66 3.35 -10.39
CA VAL A 67 -0.17 4.51 -10.09
C VAL A 67 -1.55 4.21 -10.65
N ASN A 68 -2.57 4.31 -9.81
CA ASN A 68 -3.96 4.10 -10.20
C ASN A 68 -4.77 5.36 -9.89
N GLU A 69 -5.85 5.55 -10.59
CA GLU A 69 -6.74 6.69 -10.38
C GLU A 69 -8.18 6.21 -10.38
N ALA A 70 -8.98 6.75 -9.47
CA ALA A 70 -10.41 6.45 -9.43
C ALA A 70 -11.22 7.62 -8.90
N PHE A 71 -12.43 7.76 -9.43
CA PHE A 71 -13.44 8.60 -8.81
C PHE A 71 -14.23 7.71 -7.85
N MET A 72 -14.04 7.96 -6.56
CA MET A 72 -14.71 7.22 -5.50
C MET A 72 -15.98 7.96 -5.13
N GLU A 73 -17.05 7.76 -5.88
CA GLU A 73 -18.30 8.51 -5.71
C GLU A 73 -18.89 8.35 -4.31
N ARG A 74 -18.80 7.15 -3.73
CA ARG A 74 -19.30 6.86 -2.39
C ARG A 74 -18.72 7.80 -1.34
N PHE A 75 -17.48 8.23 -1.51
CA PHE A 75 -16.78 9.12 -0.58
C PHE A 75 -16.67 10.55 -1.11
N ASN A 76 -17.12 10.78 -2.34
CA ASN A 76 -16.91 12.05 -3.04
C ASN A 76 -15.43 12.41 -3.14
N HIS A 77 -14.60 11.42 -3.46
CA HIS A 77 -13.14 11.57 -3.60
C HIS A 77 -12.68 11.32 -5.02
N HIS A 78 -11.75 12.14 -5.48
CA HIS A 78 -10.92 11.87 -6.66
C HIS A 78 -9.58 11.35 -6.12
N THR A 79 -9.35 10.06 -6.24
CA THR A 79 -8.25 9.38 -5.56
C THR A 79 -7.15 8.97 -6.53
N ILE A 80 -5.90 9.26 -6.16
CA ILE A 80 -4.73 8.72 -6.83
C ILE A 80 -4.07 7.73 -5.86
N PHE A 81 -3.82 6.52 -6.33
CA PHE A 81 -3.20 5.45 -5.56
C PHE A 81 -1.77 5.24 -6.01
N PHE A 82 -0.84 5.20 -5.07
CA PHE A 82 0.57 4.92 -5.32
C PHE A 82 0.93 3.61 -4.62
N THR A 83 1.36 2.62 -5.37
CA THR A 83 1.83 1.35 -4.79
C THR A 83 3.36 1.34 -4.79
N PHE A 84 3.93 1.20 -3.61
CA PHE A 84 5.38 1.16 -3.40
C PHE A 84 5.86 -0.26 -3.23
N MET A 85 6.99 -0.60 -3.83
CA MET A 85 7.75 -1.77 -3.42
C MET A 85 8.22 -1.54 -1.99
N ALA A 86 8.10 -2.56 -1.14
CA ALA A 86 8.52 -2.45 0.24
C ALA A 86 9.16 -3.74 0.72
N ARG A 87 10.06 -3.61 1.69
CA ARG A 87 10.65 -4.77 2.36
C ARG A 87 10.64 -4.57 3.86
N VAL A 88 10.54 -5.66 4.59
CA VAL A 88 10.54 -5.64 6.04
C VAL A 88 11.96 -5.39 6.54
N VAL A 89 12.13 -4.40 7.41
CA VAL A 89 13.40 -4.10 8.06
C VAL A 89 13.33 -4.26 9.58
N GLY A 90 12.14 -4.51 10.13
CA GLY A 90 11.97 -4.71 11.58
C GLY A 90 10.53 -4.93 11.97
N GLY A 91 10.30 -5.04 13.26
CA GLY A 91 8.96 -5.24 13.81
C GLY A 91 8.47 -6.68 13.73
N GLU A 92 7.27 -6.88 14.24
CA GLU A 92 6.59 -8.18 14.27
C GLU A 92 5.14 -7.95 13.86
N ILE A 93 4.48 -8.98 13.34
CA ILE A 93 3.06 -8.91 13.02
C ILE A 93 2.30 -8.63 14.32
N LEU A 94 1.72 -7.44 14.37
CA LEU A 94 0.89 -6.97 15.46
C LEU A 94 0.01 -5.83 14.93
N ILE A 95 -1.25 -6.13 14.68
CA ILE A 95 -2.19 -5.15 14.18
C ILE A 95 -2.44 -4.10 15.27
N GLN A 96 -2.11 -2.84 15.00
CA GLN A 96 -2.36 -1.73 15.92
C GLN A 96 -3.73 -1.13 15.68
N ASP A 97 -4.11 -0.99 14.41
CA ASP A 97 -5.40 -0.44 14.00
C ASP A 97 -6.46 -1.56 13.94
N THR A 98 -6.90 -2.01 15.12
CA THR A 98 -7.86 -3.09 15.23
C THR A 98 -9.29 -2.70 14.86
N GLU A 99 -9.56 -1.42 14.71
CA GLU A 99 -10.88 -0.93 14.29
C GLU A 99 -11.09 -1.09 12.78
N THR A 100 -10.00 -1.09 12.03
CA THR A 100 -10.03 -1.11 10.56
C THR A 100 -9.59 -2.46 10.01
N ILE A 101 -8.61 -3.12 10.64
CA ILE A 101 -7.98 -4.34 10.15
C ILE A 101 -8.31 -5.51 11.07
N ALA A 102 -8.86 -6.57 10.47
CA ALA A 102 -9.24 -7.78 11.20
C ALA A 102 -8.11 -8.82 11.26
N ASP A 103 -7.29 -8.92 10.19
CA ASP A 103 -6.31 -9.98 10.06
C ASP A 103 -5.24 -9.61 9.04
N THR A 104 -4.15 -10.36 9.05
CA THR A 104 -3.09 -10.30 8.05
C THR A 104 -2.83 -11.70 7.50
N ALA A 105 -2.38 -11.79 6.26
CA ALA A 105 -2.00 -13.06 5.67
C ALA A 105 -0.94 -12.86 4.59
N TRP A 106 0.02 -13.77 4.58
CA TRP A 106 0.95 -13.89 3.45
C TRP A 106 0.26 -14.72 2.38
N MET A 107 -0.03 -14.11 1.24
CA MET A 107 -0.71 -14.77 0.12
C MET A 107 0.25 -14.96 -1.04
N SER A 108 0.06 -16.05 -1.79
CA SER A 108 0.74 -16.18 -3.08
C SER A 108 0.35 -15.00 -3.97
N ILE A 109 1.22 -14.65 -4.90
CA ILE A 109 0.93 -13.55 -5.82
C ILE A 109 -0.36 -13.80 -6.60
N ASP A 110 -0.58 -15.04 -7.04
CA ASP A 110 -1.79 -15.39 -7.79
C ASP A 110 -3.06 -15.25 -6.96
N GLU A 111 -3.00 -15.63 -5.69
CA GLU A 111 -4.15 -15.45 -4.79
C GLU A 111 -4.41 -13.97 -4.50
N ALA A 112 -3.35 -13.20 -4.26
CA ALA A 112 -3.48 -11.77 -4.01
C ALA A 112 -4.05 -11.04 -5.22
N ASP A 113 -3.66 -11.42 -6.45
CA ASP A 113 -4.18 -10.82 -7.68
C ASP A 113 -5.71 -10.88 -7.76
N LYS A 114 -6.33 -11.92 -7.24
CA LYS A 114 -7.78 -12.08 -7.26
C LYS A 114 -8.50 -10.97 -6.49
N TRP A 115 -7.83 -10.42 -5.48
CA TRP A 115 -8.38 -9.32 -4.68
C TRP A 115 -8.13 -7.94 -5.31
N MET A 116 -7.27 -7.87 -6.34
CA MET A 116 -6.82 -6.61 -6.93
C MET A 116 -7.02 -6.58 -8.45
N PRO A 117 -8.28 -6.75 -8.94
CA PRO A 117 -8.55 -6.80 -10.37
C PRO A 117 -8.28 -5.48 -11.11
N TYR A 118 -8.16 -4.38 -10.37
CA TYR A 118 -7.80 -3.07 -10.93
C TYR A 118 -6.35 -3.02 -11.41
N HIS A 119 -5.48 -3.93 -11.01
CA HIS A 119 -4.15 -4.12 -11.60
C HIS A 119 -4.28 -5.08 -12.78
N LYS A 120 -4.57 -4.52 -13.96
CA LYS A 120 -4.98 -5.28 -15.15
C LYS A 120 -3.96 -6.33 -15.61
N THR A 121 -2.68 -6.06 -15.42
CA THR A 121 -1.61 -6.96 -15.87
C THR A 121 -1.09 -7.88 -14.77
N GLY A 122 -1.61 -7.73 -13.54
CA GLY A 122 -1.21 -8.52 -12.39
C GLY A 122 0.06 -8.03 -11.70
N ILE A 123 0.26 -8.51 -10.49
CA ILE A 123 1.38 -8.09 -9.63
C ILE A 123 2.73 -8.45 -10.24
N ARG A 124 2.86 -9.64 -10.84
CA ARG A 124 4.15 -10.07 -11.43
C ARG A 124 4.63 -9.08 -12.48
N SER A 125 3.71 -8.58 -13.30
CA SER A 125 4.03 -7.58 -14.31
C SER A 125 4.48 -6.26 -13.68
N LEU A 126 3.83 -5.85 -12.59
CA LEU A 126 4.19 -4.61 -11.88
C LEU A 126 5.61 -4.69 -11.29
N LEU A 127 6.00 -5.85 -10.79
CA LEU A 127 7.32 -6.05 -10.21
C LEU A 127 8.46 -5.83 -11.21
N GLU A 128 8.16 -5.91 -12.51
CA GLU A 128 9.14 -5.72 -13.59
C GLU A 128 9.21 -4.28 -14.09
N LYS A 129 8.33 -3.38 -13.61
CA LYS A 129 8.13 -2.06 -14.18
C LYS A 129 8.26 -0.92 -13.16
N ALA A 130 9.20 -1.06 -12.24
CA ALA A 130 9.40 -0.06 -11.21
C ALA A 130 9.85 1.29 -11.79
N VAL A 131 9.35 2.37 -11.19
CA VAL A 131 9.79 3.73 -11.49
C VAL A 131 10.29 4.39 -10.21
N PRO A 132 11.32 5.24 -10.29
CA PRO A 132 11.86 5.84 -9.09
C PRO A 132 10.90 6.86 -8.48
N TYR A 133 10.92 6.94 -7.16
CA TYR A 133 10.27 8.00 -6.40
C TYR A 133 11.34 8.81 -5.71
N THR A 134 11.22 10.14 -5.79
CA THR A 134 12.15 11.05 -5.13
C THR A 134 11.36 12.18 -4.48
N PHE A 135 11.53 12.33 -3.18
CA PHE A 135 11.07 13.55 -2.53
C PHE A 135 12.16 14.60 -2.67
N GLN A 136 11.87 15.69 -3.36
CA GLN A 136 12.86 16.72 -3.66
C GLN A 136 13.10 17.70 -2.52
N GLY A 137 12.43 17.53 -1.42
CA GLY A 137 12.58 18.43 -0.28
C GLY A 137 11.63 19.61 -0.36
N VAL A 138 11.93 20.63 0.44
CA VAL A 138 11.12 21.86 0.51
C VAL A 138 11.83 22.95 -0.28
N GLU A 139 11.19 23.46 -1.32
CA GLU A 139 11.72 24.61 -2.04
C GLU A 139 11.37 25.89 -1.28
N LYS A 140 12.35 26.75 -1.13
CA LYS A 140 12.21 28.04 -0.45
C LYS A 140 12.65 29.15 -1.38
N TYR A 141 11.80 30.14 -1.53
CA TYR A 141 12.05 31.30 -2.37
C TYR A 141 12.36 32.53 -1.55
#